data_ea17b7283d81814ce2e19e7b1ae1a370
#
_entry.id   ea17b7283d81814ce2e19e7b1ae1a370
#
_cell.length_a   1.000
_cell.length_b   1.000
_cell.length_c   1.000
_cell.angle_alpha   90.00
_cell.angle_beta   90.00
_cell.angle_gamma   90.00
#
_symmetry.space_group_name_H-M   'P 1'
#
loop_
_entity.id
_entity.type
_entity.pdbx_description
1 polymer ?
#
loop_
_entity_poly.entity_id
_entity_poly.type
_entity_poly.pdbx_seq_one_letter_code
_entity_poly.pdbx_strand_id
1 'polypeptide(L)'
;MDTQKERLSHLDRALSNGENICSSEGMLCSFPASLKKPFMINGAGLMVCRQGNFTFSLNMKVFSAQAGETVFIPEDSLFQVLSESEDLQLFIFIYQIEPIRDIIGNSVATMYLYMQLRTEPCYVWNTGDEEEVLKYMSLLDNTLHLDNNTFNDNEQRLLLLGLTYCICSIYNRKLMNLKTTVGHKHEIFIRLILLLE
;
A
#
# COMPACT_ATOMS: atom_id res chain seq x y z
N MET A 1 -18.06 -20.29 3.13
CA MET A 1 -18.39 -19.56 1.88
C MET A 1 -19.13 -18.23 2.14
N ASP A 2 -19.90 -18.10 3.20
CA ASP A 2 -20.61 -16.88 3.55
C ASP A 2 -19.69 -15.73 3.99
N THR A 3 -18.70 -16.01 4.83
CA THR A 3 -17.80 -15.00 5.41
C THR A 3 -17.03 -14.18 4.38
N GLN A 4 -16.60 -14.76 3.27
CA GLN A 4 -15.85 -14.02 2.24
C GLN A 4 -16.73 -13.08 1.42
N LYS A 5 -17.97 -13.50 1.11
CA LYS A 5 -18.94 -12.67 0.40
C LYS A 5 -19.36 -11.46 1.25
N GLU A 6 -19.51 -11.65 2.55
CA GLU A 6 -19.79 -10.58 3.50
C GLU A 6 -18.64 -9.59 3.59
N ARG A 7 -17.39 -10.06 3.67
CA ARG A 7 -16.18 -9.23 3.66
C ARG A 7 -16.06 -8.40 2.39
N LEU A 8 -16.23 -9.02 1.21
CA LEU A 8 -16.19 -8.28 -0.06
C LEU A 8 -17.29 -7.21 -0.14
N SER A 9 -18.48 -7.50 0.37
CA SER A 9 -19.58 -6.52 0.43
C SER A 9 -19.27 -5.37 1.39
N HIS A 10 -18.63 -5.66 2.52
CA HIS A 10 -18.19 -4.64 3.47
C HIS A 10 -17.11 -3.74 2.85
N LEU A 11 -16.09 -4.33 2.20
CA LEU A 11 -15.05 -3.60 1.49
C LEU A 11 -15.61 -2.74 0.36
N ASP A 12 -16.56 -3.23 -0.43
CA ASP A 12 -17.23 -2.44 -1.46
C ASP A 12 -17.95 -1.21 -0.88
N ARG A 13 -18.59 -1.38 0.28
CA ARG A 13 -19.27 -0.28 0.96
C ARG A 13 -18.29 0.74 1.50
N ALA A 14 -17.25 0.29 2.19
CA ALA A 14 -16.24 1.16 2.77
C ALA A 14 -15.49 1.94 1.69
N LEU A 15 -15.12 1.30 0.57
CA LEU A 15 -14.55 1.96 -0.61
C LEU A 15 -15.47 3.07 -1.14
N SER A 16 -16.76 2.77 -1.26
CA SER A 16 -17.75 3.73 -1.76
C SER A 16 -17.94 4.92 -0.82
N ASN A 17 -17.78 4.72 0.48
CA ASN A 17 -17.88 5.76 1.49
C ASN A 17 -16.56 6.53 1.70
N GLY A 18 -15.45 6.09 1.11
CA GLY A 18 -14.12 6.68 1.34
C GLY A 18 -13.55 6.40 2.73
N GLU A 19 -13.98 5.30 3.36
CA GLU A 19 -13.50 4.87 4.67
C GLU A 19 -12.13 4.18 4.56
N ASN A 20 -11.36 4.19 5.66
CA ASN A 20 -10.16 3.38 5.75
C ASN A 20 -10.53 1.89 5.72
N ILE A 21 -9.78 1.11 4.97
CA ILE A 21 -10.03 -0.31 4.76
C ILE A 21 -8.79 -1.10 5.13
N CYS A 22 -8.98 -2.14 5.91
CA CYS A 22 -7.97 -3.16 6.12
C CYS A 22 -8.59 -4.56 5.99
N SER A 23 -7.99 -5.40 5.18
CA SER A 23 -8.41 -6.80 5.05
C SER A 23 -7.65 -7.73 6.01
N SER A 24 -7.14 -7.22 7.13
CA SER A 24 -6.29 -7.98 8.05
C SER A 24 -7.00 -9.17 8.70
N GLU A 25 -8.32 -9.13 8.84
CA GLU A 25 -9.11 -10.25 9.38
C GLU A 25 -9.12 -11.51 8.48
N GLY A 26 -8.44 -11.47 7.34
CA GLY A 26 -8.22 -12.63 6.48
C GLY A 26 -7.92 -12.26 5.04
N MET A 27 -7.18 -13.15 4.40
CA MET A 27 -6.87 -13.05 2.98
C MET A 27 -8.15 -12.99 2.14
N LEU A 28 -8.17 -12.10 1.16
CA LEU A 28 -9.18 -12.07 0.12
C LEU A 28 -8.76 -13.05 -0.99
N CYS A 29 -9.74 -13.80 -1.52
CA CYS A 29 -9.53 -14.69 -2.67
C CYS A 29 -10.09 -14.11 -3.98
N SER A 30 -10.50 -12.85 -3.96
CA SER A 30 -10.87 -12.07 -5.13
C SER A 30 -10.97 -10.59 -4.77
N PHE A 31 -10.97 -9.73 -5.77
CA PHE A 31 -11.19 -8.29 -5.55
C PHE A 31 -12.67 -7.94 -5.34
N PRO A 32 -12.95 -6.89 -4.54
CA PRO A 32 -14.28 -6.28 -4.47
C PRO A 32 -14.79 -5.84 -5.85
N ALA A 33 -16.10 -5.89 -6.06
CA ALA A 33 -16.71 -5.60 -7.36
C ALA A 33 -16.50 -4.14 -7.78
N SER A 34 -16.39 -3.21 -6.83
CA SER A 34 -16.06 -1.80 -7.08
C SER A 34 -14.71 -1.65 -7.79
N LEU A 35 -13.69 -2.40 -7.39
CA LEU A 35 -12.35 -2.32 -7.98
C LEU A 35 -12.23 -3.03 -9.34
N LYS A 36 -13.23 -3.82 -9.77
CA LYS A 36 -13.29 -4.41 -11.12
C LYS A 36 -13.80 -3.41 -12.19
N LYS A 37 -14.20 -2.23 -11.76
CA LYS A 37 -14.53 -1.09 -12.63
C LYS A 37 -13.55 0.04 -12.36
N PRO A 38 -13.38 1.01 -13.27
CA PRO A 38 -12.59 2.20 -12.97
C PRO A 38 -13.11 2.89 -11.71
N PHE A 39 -12.28 2.96 -10.68
CA PHE A 39 -12.62 3.47 -9.37
C PHE A 39 -11.55 4.45 -8.88
N MET A 40 -11.97 5.62 -8.42
CA MET A 40 -11.07 6.61 -7.82
C MET A 40 -10.85 6.27 -6.35
N ILE A 41 -9.63 5.91 -5.99
CA ILE A 41 -9.25 5.61 -4.60
C ILE A 41 -8.89 6.91 -3.90
N ASN A 42 -9.70 7.32 -2.93
CA ASN A 42 -9.52 8.55 -2.14
C ASN A 42 -8.54 8.33 -0.96
N GLY A 43 -7.44 7.66 -1.18
CA GLY A 43 -6.44 7.38 -0.14
C GLY A 43 -5.24 6.70 -0.75
N ALA A 44 -4.22 6.44 0.04
CA ALA A 44 -3.12 5.58 -0.36
C ALA A 44 -3.49 4.12 -0.09
N GLY A 45 -2.99 3.22 -0.91
CA GLY A 45 -3.27 1.79 -0.77
C GLY A 45 -2.01 0.93 -0.86
N LEU A 46 -2.09 -0.20 -0.17
CA LEU A 46 -1.17 -1.32 -0.28
C LEU A 46 -1.96 -2.58 -0.57
N MET A 47 -1.50 -3.36 -1.55
CA MET A 47 -2.04 -4.67 -1.85
C MET A 47 -0.90 -5.68 -1.82
N VAL A 48 -0.95 -6.64 -0.92
CA VAL A 48 0.07 -7.67 -0.76
C VAL A 48 -0.43 -8.95 -1.40
N CYS A 49 0.17 -9.36 -2.52
CA CYS A 49 -0.17 -10.60 -3.21
C CYS A 49 0.57 -11.78 -2.59
N ARG A 50 -0.15 -12.68 -1.94
CA ARG A 50 0.39 -13.88 -1.30
C ARG A 50 0.43 -15.09 -2.22
N GLN A 51 -0.58 -15.21 -3.08
CA GLN A 51 -0.71 -16.32 -4.03
C GLN A 51 -1.42 -15.84 -5.29
N GLY A 52 -1.12 -16.50 -6.41
CA GLY A 52 -1.69 -16.17 -7.70
C GLY A 52 -1.09 -14.90 -8.32
N ASN A 53 -1.87 -14.26 -9.15
CA ASN A 53 -1.50 -13.02 -9.84
C ASN A 53 -2.74 -12.21 -10.20
N PHE A 54 -2.54 -10.94 -10.47
CA PHE A 54 -3.57 -10.07 -11.01
C PHE A 54 -2.98 -8.98 -11.92
N THR A 55 -3.78 -8.55 -12.88
CA THR A 55 -3.45 -7.43 -13.76
C THR A 55 -4.40 -6.27 -13.45
N PHE A 56 -3.85 -5.07 -13.39
CA PHE A 56 -4.60 -3.88 -13.04
C PHE A 56 -4.19 -2.67 -13.87
N SER A 57 -5.07 -1.71 -13.97
CA SER A 57 -4.79 -0.38 -14.49
C SER A 57 -4.64 0.60 -13.33
N LEU A 58 -3.58 1.39 -13.33
CA LEU A 58 -3.35 2.49 -12.40
C LEU A 58 -3.06 3.75 -13.20
N ASN A 59 -3.93 4.74 -13.09
CA ASN A 59 -3.84 5.99 -13.86
C ASN A 59 -3.66 5.73 -15.37
N MET A 60 -4.46 4.81 -15.91
CA MET A 60 -4.47 4.35 -17.33
C MET A 60 -3.20 3.59 -17.79
N LYS A 61 -2.27 3.27 -16.90
CA LYS A 61 -1.15 2.37 -17.20
C LYS A 61 -1.48 0.97 -16.68
N VAL A 62 -1.13 -0.04 -17.45
CA VAL A 62 -1.38 -1.45 -17.10
C VAL A 62 -0.14 -2.03 -16.44
N PHE A 63 -0.37 -2.71 -15.31
CA PHE A 63 0.64 -3.41 -14.53
C PHE A 63 0.14 -4.81 -14.19
N SER A 64 1.07 -5.69 -13.81
CA SER A 64 0.77 -7.02 -13.28
C SER A 64 1.52 -7.23 -11.99
N ALA A 65 0.88 -7.90 -11.03
CA ALA A 65 1.49 -8.31 -9.79
C ALA A 65 1.27 -9.81 -9.58
N GLN A 66 2.23 -10.47 -8.95
CA GLN A 66 2.25 -11.90 -8.68
C GLN A 66 2.60 -12.17 -7.22
N ALA A 67 2.50 -13.43 -6.82
CA ALA A 67 2.85 -13.86 -5.46
C ALA A 67 4.23 -13.36 -5.02
N GLY A 68 4.31 -12.78 -3.81
CA GLY A 68 5.50 -12.14 -3.25
C GLY A 68 5.70 -10.68 -3.64
N GLU A 69 4.75 -10.11 -4.39
CA GLU A 69 4.79 -8.69 -4.74
C GLU A 69 3.75 -7.89 -3.96
N THR A 70 4.11 -6.65 -3.67
CA THR A 70 3.21 -5.65 -3.11
C THR A 70 3.00 -4.53 -4.11
N VAL A 71 1.76 -4.11 -4.25
CA VAL A 71 1.37 -2.97 -5.08
C VAL A 71 1.10 -1.79 -4.19
N PHE A 72 1.76 -0.68 -4.48
CA PHE A 72 1.47 0.60 -3.86
C PHE A 72 0.53 1.42 -4.75
N ILE A 73 -0.54 1.91 -4.16
CA ILE A 73 -1.52 2.77 -4.84
C ILE A 73 -1.39 4.16 -4.25
N PRO A 74 -0.91 5.14 -5.04
CA PRO A 74 -0.88 6.53 -4.59
C PRO A 74 -2.28 7.09 -4.34
N GLU A 75 -2.39 8.05 -3.44
CA GLU A 75 -3.63 8.81 -3.21
C GLU A 75 -4.18 9.39 -4.52
N ASP A 76 -5.49 9.50 -4.60
CA ASP A 76 -6.23 10.04 -5.76
C ASP A 76 -5.92 9.31 -7.08
N SER A 77 -5.68 8.01 -7.01
CA SER A 77 -5.40 7.19 -8.18
C SER A 77 -6.66 6.56 -8.75
N LEU A 78 -6.77 6.60 -10.08
CA LEU A 78 -7.75 5.81 -10.81
C LEU A 78 -7.24 4.38 -10.92
N PHE A 79 -7.92 3.46 -10.25
CA PHE A 79 -7.55 2.04 -10.18
C PHE A 79 -8.64 1.15 -10.79
N GLN A 80 -8.23 0.07 -11.43
CA GLN A 80 -9.14 -0.96 -11.93
C GLN A 80 -8.42 -2.30 -12.01
N VAL A 81 -9.03 -3.35 -11.48
CA VAL A 81 -8.61 -4.73 -11.73
C VAL A 81 -9.11 -5.19 -13.07
N LEU A 82 -8.21 -5.65 -13.93
CA LEU A 82 -8.52 -6.12 -15.28
C LEU A 82 -8.70 -7.65 -15.31
N SER A 83 -7.86 -8.37 -14.57
CA SER A 83 -7.95 -9.82 -14.43
C SER A 83 -7.34 -10.27 -13.11
N GLU A 84 -7.77 -11.41 -12.62
CA GLU A 84 -7.26 -12.09 -11.43
C GLU A 84 -7.21 -13.59 -11.66
N SER A 85 -6.22 -14.29 -11.08
CA SER A 85 -6.14 -15.76 -11.12
C SER A 85 -7.13 -16.38 -10.14
N GLU A 86 -7.55 -17.63 -10.40
CA GLU A 86 -8.52 -18.37 -9.57
C GLU A 86 -7.97 -18.67 -8.16
N ASP A 87 -6.65 -18.77 -8.03
CA ASP A 87 -5.94 -19.04 -6.79
C ASP A 87 -5.47 -17.78 -6.07
N LEU A 88 -5.98 -16.60 -6.46
CA LEU A 88 -5.58 -15.32 -5.87
C LEU A 88 -5.80 -15.31 -4.36
N GLN A 89 -4.75 -14.87 -3.64
CA GLN A 89 -4.80 -14.55 -2.23
C GLN A 89 -4.05 -13.24 -2.00
N LEU A 90 -4.74 -12.26 -1.43
CA LEU A 90 -4.17 -10.93 -1.18
C LEU A 90 -4.69 -10.30 0.10
N PHE A 91 -3.90 -9.34 0.61
CA PHE A 91 -4.35 -8.37 1.60
C PHE A 91 -4.50 -7.01 0.93
N ILE A 92 -5.54 -6.28 1.32
CA ILE A 92 -5.76 -4.89 0.89
C ILE A 92 -5.74 -3.99 2.12
N PHE A 93 -5.02 -2.89 2.02
CA PHE A 93 -5.04 -1.82 3.00
C PHE A 93 -5.14 -0.48 2.27
N ILE A 94 -6.21 0.28 2.53
CA ILE A 94 -6.42 1.62 1.99
C ILE A 94 -6.64 2.57 3.17
N TYR A 95 -5.92 3.67 3.19
CA TYR A 95 -5.91 4.61 4.30
C TYR A 95 -5.80 6.05 3.82
N GLN A 96 -6.39 6.96 4.59
CA GLN A 96 -6.27 8.39 4.36
C GLN A 96 -4.88 8.88 4.79
N ILE A 97 -4.20 9.64 3.91
CA ILE A 97 -2.88 10.22 4.20
C ILE A 97 -3.01 11.52 5.01
N GLU A 98 -4.18 12.18 4.97
CA GLU A 98 -4.40 13.48 5.60
C GLU A 98 -3.84 13.59 7.04
N PRO A 99 -4.04 12.58 7.93
CA PRO A 99 -3.53 12.65 9.31
C PRO A 99 -2.01 12.76 9.43
N ILE A 100 -1.27 12.35 8.40
CA ILE A 100 0.21 12.31 8.41
C ILE A 100 0.84 13.17 7.30
N ARG A 101 0.03 13.85 6.49
CA ARG A 101 0.45 14.60 5.29
C ARG A 101 1.54 15.64 5.61
N ASP A 102 1.36 16.41 6.68
CA ASP A 102 2.31 17.46 7.06
C ASP A 102 3.69 16.91 7.43
N ILE A 103 3.71 15.69 7.98
CA ILE A 103 4.96 15.04 8.40
C ILE A 103 5.69 14.45 7.20
N ILE A 104 4.97 13.67 6.37
CA ILE A 104 5.59 13.01 5.21
C ILE A 104 5.93 14.00 4.09
N GLY A 105 5.14 15.06 3.93
CA GLY A 105 5.35 16.09 2.90
C GLY A 105 6.60 16.95 3.12
N ASN A 106 7.10 17.01 4.35
CA ASN A 106 8.29 17.77 4.69
C ASN A 106 9.60 16.96 4.55
N SER A 107 9.50 15.65 4.31
CA SER A 107 10.68 14.80 4.09
C SER A 107 10.95 14.61 2.60
N VAL A 108 12.10 15.04 2.14
CA VAL A 108 12.54 14.87 0.75
C VAL A 108 12.66 13.38 0.39
N ALA A 109 13.12 12.55 1.34
CA ALA A 109 13.25 11.11 1.15
C ALA A 109 11.88 10.45 0.93
N THR A 110 10.87 10.85 1.69
CA THR A 110 9.50 10.35 1.56
C THR A 110 8.88 10.78 0.23
N MET A 111 9.09 12.04 -0.16
CA MET A 111 8.61 12.56 -1.44
C MET A 111 9.25 11.82 -2.63
N TYR A 112 10.54 11.53 -2.56
CA TYR A 112 11.23 10.75 -3.59
C TYR A 112 10.67 9.34 -3.72
N LEU A 113 10.48 8.64 -2.60
CA LEU A 113 9.85 7.32 -2.56
C LEU A 113 8.46 7.36 -3.22
N TYR A 114 7.65 8.34 -2.86
CA TYR A 114 6.29 8.50 -3.42
C TYR A 114 6.33 8.65 -4.94
N MET A 115 7.25 9.44 -5.47
CA MET A 115 7.43 9.60 -6.92
C MET A 115 7.85 8.31 -7.61
N GLN A 116 8.73 7.51 -6.99
CA GLN A 116 9.15 6.22 -7.53
C GLN A 116 7.99 5.21 -7.55
N LEU A 117 7.25 5.12 -6.46
CA LEU A 117 6.09 4.21 -6.35
C LEU A 117 4.96 4.58 -7.33
N ARG A 118 4.84 5.84 -7.73
CA ARG A 118 3.91 6.24 -8.81
C ARG A 118 4.33 5.75 -10.18
N THR A 119 5.62 5.55 -10.39
CA THR A 119 6.17 5.09 -11.69
C THR A 119 6.23 3.58 -11.75
N GLU A 120 6.62 2.94 -10.64
CA GLU A 120 6.76 1.49 -10.48
C GLU A 120 6.01 1.04 -9.22
N PRO A 121 4.68 0.84 -9.31
CA PRO A 121 3.85 0.52 -8.16
C PRO A 121 4.04 -0.90 -7.63
N CYS A 122 4.55 -1.82 -8.46
CA CYS A 122 4.77 -3.21 -8.08
C CYS A 122 6.15 -3.38 -7.45
N TYR A 123 6.20 -4.02 -6.30
CA TYR A 123 7.39 -4.13 -5.50
C TYR A 123 7.58 -5.54 -4.93
N VAL A 124 8.72 -6.16 -5.25
CA VAL A 124 9.08 -7.48 -4.70
C VAL A 124 9.63 -7.29 -3.30
N TRP A 125 9.01 -7.93 -2.32
CA TRP A 125 9.41 -7.89 -0.92
C TRP A 125 10.27 -9.10 -0.56
N ASN A 126 11.22 -8.91 0.34
CA ASN A 126 11.82 -10.03 1.03
C ASN A 126 10.85 -10.56 2.08
N THR A 127 10.90 -11.84 2.41
CA THR A 127 9.96 -12.48 3.35
C THR A 127 9.84 -11.74 4.68
N GLY A 128 10.95 -11.24 5.23
CA GLY A 128 10.93 -10.48 6.49
C GLY A 128 10.31 -9.09 6.37
N ASP A 129 10.47 -8.42 5.23
CA ASP A 129 9.91 -7.10 4.97
C ASP A 129 8.38 -7.16 4.91
N GLU A 130 7.83 -8.19 4.27
CA GLU A 130 6.40 -8.42 4.20
C GLU A 130 5.77 -8.63 5.58
N GLU A 131 6.39 -9.46 6.42
CA GLU A 131 5.93 -9.71 7.79
C GLU A 131 5.91 -8.43 8.63
N GLU A 132 6.90 -7.55 8.46
CA GLU A 132 6.98 -6.28 9.18
C GLU A 132 5.80 -5.37 8.81
N VAL A 133 5.50 -5.23 7.53
CA VAL A 133 4.37 -4.43 7.05
C VAL A 133 3.03 -5.00 7.48
N LEU A 134 2.84 -6.31 7.38
CA LEU A 134 1.61 -6.98 7.82
C LEU A 134 1.34 -6.79 9.33
N LYS A 135 2.39 -6.69 10.16
CA LYS A 135 2.23 -6.34 11.60
C LYS A 135 1.64 -4.93 11.78
N TYR A 136 2.15 -3.93 11.03
CA TYR A 136 1.57 -2.59 11.07
C TYR A 136 0.12 -2.57 10.58
N MET A 137 -0.18 -3.29 9.50
CA MET A 137 -1.54 -3.41 8.98
C MET A 137 -2.49 -4.02 10.02
N SER A 138 -2.06 -5.09 10.71
CA SER A 138 -2.85 -5.73 11.76
C SER A 138 -3.08 -4.80 12.97
N LEU A 139 -2.08 -4.03 13.38
CA LEU A 139 -2.23 -3.05 14.46
C LEU A 139 -3.21 -1.94 14.07
N LEU A 140 -3.10 -1.42 12.85
CA LEU A 140 -4.02 -0.40 12.34
C LEU A 140 -5.47 -0.92 12.27
N ASP A 141 -5.67 -2.14 11.80
CA ASP A 141 -6.98 -2.76 11.77
C ASP A 141 -7.61 -2.88 13.16
N ASN A 142 -6.82 -3.32 14.13
CA ASN A 142 -7.29 -3.38 15.53
C ASN A 142 -7.75 -2.01 16.02
N THR A 143 -7.08 -0.92 15.65
CA THR A 143 -7.49 0.44 16.06
C THR A 143 -8.76 0.91 15.34
N LEU A 144 -9.02 0.46 14.12
CA LEU A 144 -10.24 0.80 13.37
C LEU A 144 -11.51 0.20 14.00
N HIS A 145 -11.38 -0.92 14.73
CA HIS A 145 -12.49 -1.63 15.34
C HIS A 145 -12.70 -1.31 16.84
N LEU A 146 -11.84 -0.48 17.44
CA LEU A 146 -11.97 -0.08 18.85
C LEU A 146 -12.92 1.12 19.01
N ASP A 147 -14.20 0.85 19.17
CA ASP A 147 -15.17 1.85 19.57
C ASP A 147 -14.84 2.40 20.98
N ASN A 148 -14.78 3.72 21.13
CA ASN A 148 -14.57 4.46 22.37
C ASN A 148 -13.14 4.62 22.94
N ASN A 149 -12.11 4.52 22.12
CA ASN A 149 -10.76 4.89 22.56
C ASN A 149 -10.52 6.40 22.33
N THR A 150 -10.42 7.17 23.40
CA THR A 150 -10.15 8.63 23.36
C THR A 150 -8.82 8.97 22.65
N PHE A 151 -7.90 8.02 22.57
CA PHE A 151 -6.58 8.18 21.93
C PHE A 151 -6.49 7.55 20.55
N ASN A 152 -7.59 7.00 20.02
CA ASN A 152 -7.63 6.22 18.79
C ASN A 152 -7.03 6.99 17.59
N ASP A 153 -7.43 8.25 17.40
CA ASP A 153 -6.95 9.07 16.28
C ASP A 153 -5.42 9.29 16.33
N ASN A 154 -4.89 9.54 17.55
CA ASN A 154 -3.45 9.70 17.73
C ASN A 154 -2.70 8.39 17.53
N GLU A 155 -3.24 7.28 18.01
CA GLU A 155 -2.67 5.95 17.82
C GLU A 155 -2.64 5.56 16.35
N GLN A 156 -3.75 5.73 15.63
CA GLN A 156 -3.82 5.51 14.18
C GLN A 156 -2.79 6.36 13.43
N ARG A 157 -2.70 7.65 13.77
CA ARG A 157 -1.72 8.56 13.16
C ARG A 157 -0.28 8.09 13.37
N LEU A 158 0.09 7.66 14.58
CA LEU A 158 1.43 7.16 14.88
C LEU A 158 1.71 5.83 14.17
N LEU A 159 0.74 4.94 14.09
CA LEU A 159 0.86 3.67 13.37
C LEU A 159 0.99 3.87 11.86
N LEU A 160 0.21 4.79 11.27
CA LEU A 160 0.32 5.15 9.84
C LEU A 160 1.67 5.76 9.53
N LEU A 161 2.18 6.63 10.41
CA LEU A 161 3.51 7.21 10.28
C LEU A 161 4.58 6.13 10.38
N GLY A 162 4.47 5.22 11.36
CA GLY A 162 5.36 4.06 11.52
C GLY A 162 5.36 3.16 10.30
N LEU A 163 4.19 2.83 9.73
CA LEU A 163 4.06 2.07 8.49
C LEU A 163 4.77 2.79 7.32
N THR A 164 4.56 4.09 7.18
CA THR A 164 5.17 4.89 6.12
C THR A 164 6.70 4.84 6.21
N TYR A 165 7.27 5.05 7.40
CA TYR A 165 8.72 4.97 7.60
C TYR A 165 9.26 3.55 7.44
N CYS A 166 8.49 2.52 7.82
CA CYS A 166 8.82 1.12 7.58
C CYS A 166 8.97 0.87 6.07
N ILE A 167 8.00 1.28 5.25
CA ILE A 167 8.04 1.16 3.79
C ILE A 167 9.23 1.94 3.22
N CYS A 168 9.47 3.18 3.67
CA CYS A 168 10.62 3.97 3.26
C CYS A 168 11.95 3.26 3.57
N SER A 169 12.07 2.67 4.75
CA SER A 169 13.27 1.95 5.19
C SER A 169 13.53 0.71 4.33
N ILE A 170 12.48 -0.08 4.06
CA ILE A 170 12.54 -1.26 3.20
C ILE A 170 13.01 -0.86 1.80
N TYR A 171 12.40 0.17 1.24
CA TYR A 171 12.74 0.68 -0.09
C TYR A 171 14.18 1.19 -0.15
N ASN A 172 14.64 1.95 0.84
CA ASN A 172 16.01 2.43 0.93
C ASN A 172 17.04 1.29 1.02
N ARG A 173 16.76 0.25 1.82
CA ARG A 173 17.63 -0.94 1.89
C ARG A 173 17.80 -1.57 0.50
N LYS A 174 16.73 -1.67 -0.28
CA LYS A 174 16.77 -2.23 -1.63
C LYS A 174 17.53 -1.34 -2.60
N LEU A 175 17.32 -0.02 -2.57
CA LEU A 175 18.09 0.92 -3.38
C LEU A 175 19.59 0.85 -3.06
N MET A 176 19.97 0.70 -1.80
CA MET A 176 21.37 0.54 -1.39
C MET A 176 21.96 -0.77 -1.93
N ASN A 177 21.21 -1.86 -1.93
CA ASN A 177 21.62 -3.14 -2.48
C ASN A 177 21.72 -3.12 -4.01
N LEU A 178 20.86 -2.34 -4.69
CA LEU A 178 20.92 -2.13 -6.15
C LEU A 178 22.09 -1.23 -6.58
N LYS A 179 22.63 -0.38 -5.68
CA LYS A 179 23.79 0.49 -5.98
C LYS A 179 25.05 -0.26 -6.42
N THR A 180 25.14 -1.55 -6.16
CA THR A 180 26.21 -2.39 -6.69
C THR A 180 26.03 -2.72 -8.17
N THR A 181 24.87 -2.45 -8.77
CA THR A 181 24.51 -2.87 -10.14
C THR A 181 24.01 -1.77 -11.06
N VAL A 182 23.60 -0.60 -10.57
CA VAL A 182 22.96 0.45 -11.37
C VAL A 182 23.77 1.75 -11.38
N GLY A 183 24.01 2.26 -12.57
CA GLY A 183 24.97 3.31 -12.89
C GLY A 183 24.80 4.65 -12.19
N HIS A 184 25.89 5.37 -12.20
CA HIS A 184 26.27 6.66 -11.61
C HIS A 184 25.20 7.79 -11.52
N LYS A 185 24.20 7.79 -12.39
CA LYS A 185 23.15 8.84 -12.42
C LYS A 185 22.19 8.77 -11.23
N HIS A 186 21.84 7.57 -10.79
CA HIS A 186 20.93 7.37 -9.67
C HIS A 186 21.60 7.72 -8.32
N GLU A 187 22.89 7.42 -8.22
CA GLU A 187 23.70 7.75 -7.04
C GLU A 187 23.84 9.25 -6.83
N ILE A 188 24.04 10.01 -7.92
CA ILE A 188 24.15 11.48 -7.86
C ILE A 188 22.83 12.09 -7.36
N PHE A 189 21.69 11.59 -7.85
CA PHE A 189 20.39 12.11 -7.46
C PHE A 189 20.08 11.84 -5.98
N ILE A 190 20.37 10.64 -5.48
CA ILE A 190 20.18 10.30 -4.05
C ILE A 190 21.12 11.13 -3.15
N ARG A 191 22.39 11.32 -3.56
CA ARG A 191 23.32 12.19 -2.82
C ARG A 191 22.85 13.64 -2.79
N LEU A 192 22.27 14.13 -3.89
CA LEU A 192 21.71 15.48 -3.93
C LEU A 192 20.54 15.63 -2.95
N ILE A 193 19.68 14.64 -2.86
CA ILE A 193 18.55 14.61 -1.92
C ILE A 193 19.04 14.61 -0.48
N LEU A 194 20.01 13.75 -0.14
CA LEU A 194 20.60 13.65 1.20
C LEU A 194 21.42 14.89 1.62
N LEU A 195 21.79 15.76 0.68
CA LEU A 195 22.46 17.03 0.96
C LEU A 195 21.48 18.18 1.19
N LEU A 196 20.19 17.97 0.91
CA LEU A 196 19.13 18.97 1.09
C LEU A 196 18.36 18.81 2.40
N GLU A 197 18.60 17.72 3.16
CA GLU A 197 18.16 17.50 4.54
C GLU A 197 19.19 18.06 5.54
#